data_12ab7e94b35effe4cbddb092f34bdd28
#
_entry.id   12ab7e94b35effe4cbddb092f34bdd28
#
_cell.length_a   1.000
_cell.length_b   1.000
_cell.length_c   1.000
_cell.angle_alpha   90.00
_cell.angle_beta   90.00
_cell.angle_gamma   90.00
#
_symmetry.space_group_name_H-M   'P 1'
#
loop_
_entity.id
_entity.type
_entity.pdbx_description
1 polymer ?
#
loop_
_entity_poly.entity_id
_entity_poly.type
_entity_poly.pdbx_seq_one_letter_code
_entity_poly.pdbx_strand_id
1 'polypeptide(L)'
;MSVTATPDMATPRAAGPTRHAWMGPALVVVAVALLAGWSVFYARTSLAELPLYFAGRFLVIDATSLLFLLLVNAVFLGISVYMSSRVSTSRVLADKLLPRSALTLAFMLAMNLGLMANHLLLLWAFIELTTLCLAPLVAQGDGPAPRRVAWHYLLYSSMSLALTFLGLMCLTRSAQLQGIEMSFMLDEMTVAIPSAGDSWQRLGLALMLFGMGSKLGLAPLYAWLPETYETAPTSTSALLAAVQFNISIVMVLRVLQVFRGHDTGFVAHELLIMGCLSLTVAAVQVMATRNYKRLIAYASVASSGVIAIGLSVGRAAAYGVLLYVVSNAFVKSLLFLTAGRLRAVYGTNETAPLAGVIRVLPFSGALFAVGTFALLGFPPFGGFMAEMLILSGIVQAGNLVAFTLMCTMLTIIFVATGRTLFPMLWNPPAQHRPPVRETWLTALPKLGFVTALVLLGLYTPAPISALLVQVAQSIGGR
;
A
#
# COMPACT_ATOMS: atom_id res chain seq x y z
N MET A 1 2.21 -68.47 -7.73
CA MET A 1 2.75 -67.10 -7.83
C MET A 1 1.94 -66.21 -6.92
N SER A 2 2.45 -65.94 -5.75
CA SER A 2 1.80 -65.18 -4.68
C SER A 2 1.92 -63.67 -4.96
N VAL A 3 0.77 -63.02 -5.04
CA VAL A 3 0.68 -61.56 -5.09
C VAL A 3 0.88 -61.04 -3.67
N THR A 4 2.00 -60.43 -3.40
CA THR A 4 2.28 -59.75 -2.12
C THR A 4 1.46 -58.46 -2.07
N ALA A 5 0.54 -58.38 -1.10
CA ALA A 5 -0.22 -57.19 -0.74
C ALA A 5 0.75 -56.11 -0.26
N THR A 6 0.73 -54.93 -0.92
CA THR A 6 1.39 -53.73 -0.44
C THR A 6 0.73 -53.25 0.86
N PRO A 7 1.50 -52.88 1.90
CA PRO A 7 0.91 -52.39 3.14
C PRO A 7 0.25 -51.01 2.88
N ASP A 8 -0.97 -50.91 3.33
CA ASP A 8 -1.82 -49.72 3.38
C ASP A 8 -1.06 -48.60 4.12
N MET A 9 -0.56 -47.60 3.42
CA MET A 9 0.00 -46.41 4.04
C MET A 9 -1.17 -45.59 4.60
N ALA A 10 -1.55 -45.90 5.83
CA ALA A 10 -2.49 -45.13 6.61
C ALA A 10 -2.04 -43.65 6.60
N THR A 11 -2.75 -42.82 5.88
CA THR A 11 -2.60 -41.35 5.94
C THR A 11 -2.68 -40.93 7.40
N PRO A 12 -1.67 -40.24 7.96
CA PRO A 12 -1.70 -39.81 9.34
C PRO A 12 -2.90 -38.87 9.51
N ARG A 13 -3.87 -39.26 10.36
CA ARG A 13 -4.98 -38.40 10.75
C ARG A 13 -4.41 -37.08 11.24
N ALA A 14 -4.73 -36.00 10.52
CA ALA A 14 -4.36 -34.66 10.91
C ALA A 14 -4.97 -34.35 12.28
N ALA A 15 -4.16 -34.44 13.34
CA ALA A 15 -4.58 -33.97 14.66
C ALA A 15 -4.82 -32.46 14.55
N GLY A 16 -5.94 -31.99 15.06
CA GLY A 16 -6.35 -30.59 15.02
C GLY A 16 -5.29 -29.64 15.61
N PRO A 17 -5.35 -28.34 15.28
CA PRO A 17 -4.40 -27.35 15.76
C PRO A 17 -4.37 -27.36 17.31
N THR A 18 -3.18 -27.28 17.88
CA THR A 18 -3.02 -27.12 19.33
C THR A 18 -3.72 -25.83 19.77
N ARG A 19 -4.36 -25.82 20.96
CA ARG A 19 -5.07 -24.63 21.50
C ARG A 19 -4.22 -23.36 21.47
N HIS A 20 -2.90 -23.47 21.60
CA HIS A 20 -1.95 -22.36 21.56
C HIS A 20 -1.73 -21.76 20.16
N ALA A 21 -2.03 -22.49 19.08
CA ALA A 21 -1.83 -22.00 17.72
C ALA A 21 -2.71 -20.77 17.37
N TRP A 22 -3.85 -20.61 18.03
CA TRP A 22 -4.77 -19.47 17.81
C TRP A 22 -4.41 -18.22 18.60
N MET A 23 -3.59 -18.34 19.66
CA MET A 23 -3.32 -17.21 20.56
C MET A 23 -2.61 -16.05 19.84
N GLY A 24 -1.60 -16.31 19.05
CA GLY A 24 -0.87 -15.27 18.33
C GLY A 24 -1.75 -14.49 17.34
N PRO A 25 -2.40 -15.17 16.37
CA PRO A 25 -3.31 -14.49 15.44
C PRO A 25 -4.50 -13.81 16.12
N ALA A 26 -5.08 -14.38 17.17
CA ALA A 26 -6.15 -13.75 17.93
C ALA A 26 -5.66 -12.45 18.61
N LEU A 27 -4.47 -12.48 19.21
CA LEU A 27 -3.87 -11.30 19.82
C LEU A 27 -3.67 -10.17 18.78
N VAL A 28 -3.21 -10.52 17.57
CA VAL A 28 -3.09 -9.54 16.48
C VAL A 28 -4.44 -8.92 16.16
N VAL A 29 -5.49 -9.72 15.96
CA VAL A 29 -6.83 -9.21 15.64
C VAL A 29 -7.36 -8.31 16.74
N VAL A 30 -7.22 -8.69 18.01
CA VAL A 30 -7.67 -7.89 19.16
C VAL A 30 -6.91 -6.56 19.23
N ALA A 31 -5.58 -6.60 19.14
CA ALA A 31 -4.77 -5.39 19.17
C ALA A 31 -5.14 -4.42 18.04
N VAL A 32 -5.34 -4.93 16.81
CA VAL A 32 -5.75 -4.11 15.67
C VAL A 32 -7.16 -3.55 15.85
N ALA A 33 -8.10 -4.36 16.37
CA ALA A 33 -9.46 -3.90 16.64
C ALA A 33 -9.49 -2.78 17.69
N LEU A 34 -8.65 -2.86 18.72
CA LEU A 34 -8.49 -1.80 19.72
C LEU A 34 -7.94 -0.51 19.11
N LEU A 35 -6.90 -0.60 18.25
CA LEU A 35 -6.35 0.57 17.58
C LEU A 35 -7.30 1.17 16.55
N ALA A 36 -8.05 0.34 15.82
CA ALA A 36 -9.09 0.82 14.92
C ALA A 36 -10.20 1.55 15.70
N GLY A 37 -10.67 0.96 16.80
CA GLY A 37 -11.65 1.58 17.68
C GLY A 37 -11.16 2.91 18.28
N TRP A 38 -9.91 2.95 18.71
CA TRP A 38 -9.26 4.16 19.22
C TRP A 38 -9.19 5.26 18.14
N SER A 39 -8.79 4.91 16.91
CA SER A 39 -8.76 5.87 15.79
C SER A 39 -10.15 6.43 15.47
N VAL A 40 -11.19 5.59 15.49
CA VAL A 40 -12.59 6.03 15.28
C VAL A 40 -13.07 6.91 16.42
N PHE A 41 -12.69 6.61 17.68
CA PHE A 41 -13.01 7.44 18.83
C PHE A 41 -12.46 8.86 18.65
N TYR A 42 -11.18 9.02 18.31
CA TYR A 42 -10.58 10.34 18.07
C TYR A 42 -11.22 11.06 16.88
N ALA A 43 -11.58 10.34 15.82
CA ALA A 43 -12.27 10.93 14.69
C ALA A 43 -13.66 11.50 15.03
N ARG A 44 -14.31 10.94 16.06
CA ARG A 44 -15.63 11.42 16.50
C ARG A 44 -15.56 12.54 17.54
N THR A 45 -14.57 12.50 18.43
CA THR A 45 -14.53 13.38 19.60
C THR A 45 -13.66 14.61 19.42
N SER A 46 -12.62 14.55 18.61
CA SER A 46 -11.52 15.54 18.64
C SER A 46 -11.25 16.22 17.29
N LEU A 47 -12.11 16.04 16.28
CA LEU A 47 -11.90 16.67 14.96
C LEU A 47 -11.76 18.20 15.01
N ALA A 48 -12.45 18.85 15.96
CA ALA A 48 -12.39 20.29 16.15
C ALA A 48 -11.17 20.76 16.98
N GLU A 49 -10.54 19.84 17.70
CA GLU A 49 -9.43 20.14 18.64
C GLU A 49 -8.05 19.81 18.06
N LEU A 50 -7.97 19.33 16.81
CA LEU A 50 -6.71 19.00 16.17
C LEU A 50 -5.85 20.25 15.92
N PRO A 51 -4.52 20.19 16.10
CA PRO A 51 -3.66 19.04 16.40
C PRO A 51 -3.53 18.72 17.89
N LEU A 52 -3.46 17.42 18.24
CA LEU A 52 -3.21 16.94 19.61
C LEU A 52 -1.77 16.42 19.74
N TYR A 53 -1.01 16.94 20.69
CA TYR A 53 0.39 16.58 20.91
C TYR A 53 0.56 15.63 22.09
N PHE A 54 1.49 14.66 21.93
CA PHE A 54 1.84 13.66 22.93
C PHE A 54 3.37 13.51 23.04
N ALA A 55 3.84 12.87 24.13
CA ALA A 55 5.24 12.51 24.33
C ALA A 55 6.22 13.67 24.09
N GLY A 56 6.02 14.82 24.75
CA GLY A 56 6.89 15.98 24.59
C GLY A 56 6.87 16.58 23.18
N ARG A 57 5.74 16.52 22.48
CA ARG A 57 5.51 16.97 21.10
C ARG A 57 6.13 16.07 20.01
N PHE A 58 6.81 14.97 20.36
CA PHE A 58 7.35 14.04 19.35
C PHE A 58 6.27 13.29 18.56
N LEU A 59 5.07 13.15 19.16
CA LEU A 59 3.92 12.53 18.51
C LEU A 59 2.78 13.54 18.39
N VAL A 60 2.10 13.54 17.24
CA VAL A 60 0.97 14.41 16.94
C VAL A 60 -0.16 13.63 16.28
N ILE A 61 -1.39 13.90 16.67
CA ILE A 61 -2.57 13.51 15.90
C ILE A 61 -3.11 14.81 15.27
N ASP A 62 -2.85 14.97 14.00
CA ASP A 62 -3.43 16.00 13.15
C ASP A 62 -4.35 15.36 12.10
N ALA A 63 -4.92 16.13 11.19
CA ALA A 63 -5.80 15.62 10.15
C ALA A 63 -5.13 14.55 9.28
N THR A 64 -3.84 14.74 8.95
CA THR A 64 -3.05 13.76 8.16
C THR A 64 -2.86 12.46 8.94
N SER A 65 -2.37 12.53 10.17
CA SER A 65 -2.20 11.35 11.04
C SER A 65 -3.51 10.62 11.23
N LEU A 66 -4.60 11.33 11.53
CA LEU A 66 -5.90 10.72 11.80
C LEU A 66 -6.49 10.01 10.56
N LEU A 67 -6.41 10.64 9.38
CA LEU A 67 -6.85 10.04 8.12
C LEU A 67 -6.13 8.70 7.85
N PHE A 68 -4.80 8.70 7.98
CA PHE A 68 -4.01 7.51 7.70
C PHE A 68 -4.07 6.46 8.82
N LEU A 69 -4.26 6.85 10.09
CA LEU A 69 -4.54 5.91 11.18
C LEU A 69 -5.86 5.16 10.95
N LEU A 70 -6.93 5.88 10.59
CA LEU A 70 -8.22 5.26 10.24
C LEU A 70 -8.07 4.28 9.09
N LEU A 71 -7.43 4.70 8.00
CA LEU A 71 -7.22 3.88 6.81
C LEU A 71 -6.40 2.62 7.12
N VAL A 72 -5.21 2.82 7.69
CA VAL A 72 -4.25 1.73 7.95
C VAL A 72 -4.84 0.72 8.92
N ASN A 73 -5.45 1.17 10.02
CA ASN A 73 -6.03 0.26 11.01
C ASN A 73 -7.25 -0.49 10.47
N ALA A 74 -8.10 0.13 9.66
CA ALA A 74 -9.23 -0.54 9.00
C ALA A 74 -8.76 -1.63 8.02
N VAL A 75 -7.79 -1.31 7.18
CA VAL A 75 -7.20 -2.26 6.23
C VAL A 75 -6.49 -3.40 6.95
N PHE A 76 -5.71 -3.07 7.98
CA PHE A 76 -4.96 -4.03 8.77
C PHE A 76 -5.90 -5.00 9.50
N LEU A 77 -7.02 -4.49 10.04
CA LEU A 77 -8.04 -5.33 10.68
C LEU A 77 -8.56 -6.40 9.71
N GLY A 78 -8.94 -6.00 8.50
CA GLY A 78 -9.40 -6.95 7.49
C GLY A 78 -8.34 -7.99 7.12
N ILE A 79 -7.07 -7.58 6.93
CA ILE A 79 -5.97 -8.49 6.63
C ILE A 79 -5.71 -9.45 7.80
N SER A 80 -5.74 -8.99 9.06
CA SER A 80 -5.49 -9.81 10.25
C SER A 80 -6.60 -10.85 10.48
N VAL A 81 -7.86 -10.49 10.25
CA VAL A 81 -8.99 -11.44 10.27
C VAL A 81 -8.80 -12.51 9.20
N TYR A 82 -8.42 -12.13 7.98
CA TYR A 82 -8.10 -13.09 6.93
C TYR A 82 -6.93 -14.00 7.30
N MET A 83 -5.87 -13.47 7.90
CA MET A 83 -4.70 -14.24 8.34
C MET A 83 -5.10 -15.27 9.40
N SER A 84 -5.90 -14.88 10.39
CA SER A 84 -6.37 -15.77 11.45
C SER A 84 -7.22 -16.93 10.91
N SER A 85 -8.04 -16.69 9.89
CA SER A 85 -8.89 -17.73 9.29
C SER A 85 -8.10 -18.86 8.61
N ARG A 86 -6.85 -18.64 8.25
CA ARG A 86 -5.98 -19.63 7.58
C ARG A 86 -5.15 -20.51 8.52
N VAL A 87 -5.13 -20.19 9.80
CA VAL A 87 -4.35 -20.92 10.82
C VAL A 87 -4.85 -22.36 11.03
N SER A 88 -6.13 -22.61 10.78
CA SER A 88 -6.78 -23.90 11.07
C SER A 88 -6.34 -25.07 10.19
N THR A 89 -5.46 -24.86 9.18
CA THR A 89 -5.29 -25.83 8.09
C THR A 89 -3.94 -26.56 8.07
N SER A 90 -2.93 -26.22 8.90
CA SER A 90 -1.61 -26.86 8.82
C SER A 90 -0.82 -26.81 10.14
N ARG A 91 -0.37 -27.97 10.62
CA ARG A 91 0.49 -28.10 11.81
C ARG A 91 1.87 -27.46 11.63
N VAL A 92 2.45 -27.53 10.43
CA VAL A 92 3.78 -26.95 10.12
C VAL A 92 3.75 -25.42 10.24
N LEU A 93 2.56 -24.81 10.10
CA LEU A 93 2.38 -23.38 10.32
C LEU A 93 2.35 -23.01 11.81
N ALA A 94 1.95 -23.92 12.70
CA ALA A 94 1.74 -23.63 14.13
C ALA A 94 3.03 -23.16 14.82
N ASP A 95 4.16 -23.80 14.57
CA ASP A 95 5.43 -23.45 15.20
C ASP A 95 6.00 -22.09 14.74
N LYS A 96 5.62 -21.65 13.54
CA LYS A 96 6.02 -20.35 12.97
C LYS A 96 5.01 -19.23 13.27
N LEU A 97 3.87 -19.53 13.90
CA LEU A 97 2.80 -18.54 14.11
C LEU A 97 3.14 -17.50 15.16
N LEU A 98 3.78 -17.89 16.27
CA LEU A 98 4.13 -16.95 17.33
C LEU A 98 5.13 -15.89 16.88
N PRO A 99 6.31 -16.25 16.28
CA PRO A 99 7.23 -15.23 15.76
C PRO A 99 6.62 -14.39 14.64
N ARG A 100 5.77 -14.99 13.80
CA ARG A 100 5.04 -14.25 12.76
C ARG A 100 4.08 -13.22 13.35
N SER A 101 3.31 -13.60 14.36
CA SER A 101 2.39 -12.68 15.05
C SER A 101 3.13 -11.57 15.77
N ALA A 102 4.25 -11.86 16.42
CA ALA A 102 5.10 -10.85 17.06
C ALA A 102 5.64 -9.82 16.06
N LEU A 103 6.17 -10.28 14.91
CA LEU A 103 6.62 -9.38 13.84
C LEU A 103 5.48 -8.54 13.25
N THR A 104 4.29 -9.13 13.12
CA THR A 104 3.11 -8.44 12.63
C THR A 104 2.63 -7.36 13.62
N LEU A 105 2.69 -7.62 14.92
CA LEU A 105 2.39 -6.64 15.97
C LEU A 105 3.44 -5.53 16.04
N ALA A 106 4.74 -5.87 15.94
CA ALA A 106 5.81 -4.90 15.89
C ALA A 106 5.69 -3.98 14.67
N PHE A 107 5.39 -4.55 13.49
CA PHE A 107 5.09 -3.80 12.28
C PHE A 107 3.93 -2.83 12.47
N MET A 108 2.83 -3.29 13.06
CA MET A 108 1.65 -2.48 13.33
C MET A 108 1.94 -1.33 14.31
N LEU A 109 2.69 -1.59 15.38
CA LEU A 109 3.10 -0.57 16.33
C LEU A 109 3.98 0.48 15.65
N ALA A 110 4.99 0.06 14.88
CA ALA A 110 5.85 0.96 14.12
C ALA A 110 5.06 1.81 13.13
N MET A 111 4.05 1.23 12.44
CA MET A 111 3.16 1.94 11.54
C MET A 111 2.38 3.04 12.26
N ASN A 112 1.70 2.71 13.37
CA ASN A 112 0.88 3.68 14.09
C ASN A 112 1.74 4.81 14.70
N LEU A 113 2.86 4.49 15.33
CA LEU A 113 3.80 5.48 15.86
C LEU A 113 4.41 6.36 14.76
N GLY A 114 4.76 5.76 13.62
CA GLY A 114 5.27 6.51 12.48
C GLY A 114 4.25 7.47 11.89
N LEU A 115 2.98 7.05 11.77
CA LEU A 115 1.90 7.94 11.30
C LEU A 115 1.63 9.12 12.23
N MET A 116 1.94 8.97 13.53
CA MET A 116 1.82 10.02 14.54
C MET A 116 3.09 10.84 14.72
N ALA A 117 4.21 10.49 14.09
CA ALA A 117 5.48 11.16 14.30
C ALA A 117 5.43 12.65 13.87
N ASN A 118 5.72 13.55 14.80
CA ASN A 118 5.89 14.99 14.57
C ASN A 118 7.36 15.39 14.36
N HIS A 119 8.24 14.41 14.24
CA HIS A 119 9.67 14.61 14.04
C HIS A 119 10.12 13.80 12.82
N LEU A 120 10.73 14.46 11.84
CA LEU A 120 11.01 13.89 10.54
C LEU A 120 11.97 12.69 10.59
N LEU A 121 13.01 12.75 11.45
CA LEU A 121 13.92 11.63 11.69
C LEU A 121 13.22 10.47 12.42
N LEU A 122 12.27 10.76 13.28
CA LEU A 122 11.49 9.72 13.96
C LEU A 122 10.58 8.99 12.97
N LEU A 123 9.92 9.74 12.08
CA LEU A 123 9.14 9.15 10.98
C LEU A 123 10.01 8.27 10.08
N TRP A 124 11.20 8.76 9.70
CA TRP A 124 12.19 8.01 8.95
C TRP A 124 12.57 6.70 9.65
N ALA A 125 12.86 6.75 10.96
CA ALA A 125 13.22 5.57 11.75
C ALA A 125 12.09 4.54 11.84
N PHE A 126 10.84 4.99 12.00
CA PHE A 126 9.68 4.08 11.99
C PHE A 126 9.43 3.46 10.62
N ILE A 127 9.67 4.18 9.53
CA ILE A 127 9.60 3.60 8.17
C ILE A 127 10.64 2.48 8.02
N GLU A 128 11.88 2.66 8.49
CA GLU A 128 12.89 1.61 8.47
C GLU A 128 12.49 0.43 9.36
N LEU A 129 11.98 0.70 10.57
CA LEU A 129 11.50 -0.36 11.46
C LEU A 129 10.37 -1.19 10.83
N THR A 130 9.46 -0.57 10.08
CA THR A 130 8.43 -1.31 9.30
C THR A 130 9.06 -2.24 8.28
N THR A 131 10.14 -1.82 7.62
CA THR A 131 10.88 -2.63 6.64
C THR A 131 11.54 -3.84 7.30
N LEU A 132 12.21 -3.62 8.44
CA LEU A 132 12.86 -4.68 9.22
C LEU A 132 11.86 -5.72 9.73
N CYS A 133 10.65 -5.30 10.10
CA CYS A 133 9.57 -6.21 10.51
C CYS A 133 9.00 -7.01 9.34
N LEU A 134 8.88 -6.42 8.14
CA LEU A 134 8.27 -7.08 6.98
C LEU A 134 9.23 -8.01 6.24
N ALA A 135 10.51 -7.74 6.20
CA ALA A 135 11.48 -8.56 5.47
C ALA A 135 11.48 -10.04 5.91
N PRO A 136 11.47 -10.39 7.22
CA PRO A 136 11.31 -11.77 7.65
C PRO A 136 9.94 -12.37 7.27
N LEU A 137 8.88 -11.55 7.17
CA LEU A 137 7.56 -12.00 6.70
C LEU A 137 7.55 -12.30 5.19
N VAL A 138 8.33 -11.56 4.40
CA VAL A 138 8.56 -11.84 2.97
C VAL A 138 9.30 -13.17 2.80
N ALA A 139 10.30 -13.44 3.64
CA ALA A 139 11.14 -14.64 3.59
C ALA A 139 10.41 -15.94 3.97
N GLN A 140 9.16 -15.90 4.42
CA GLN A 140 8.41 -17.07 4.93
C GLN A 140 7.91 -18.05 3.86
N GLY A 141 8.23 -17.84 2.58
CA GLY A 141 7.96 -18.81 1.54
C GLY A 141 8.90 -20.03 1.62
N ASP A 142 8.54 -21.11 0.92
CA ASP A 142 9.37 -22.31 0.86
C ASP A 142 10.52 -22.15 -0.15
N GLY A 143 11.70 -22.64 0.22
CA GLY A 143 12.89 -22.63 -0.66
C GLY A 143 13.78 -21.39 -0.57
N PRO A 144 14.79 -21.28 -1.45
CA PRO A 144 15.78 -20.18 -1.41
C PRO A 144 15.30 -18.87 -2.02
N ALA A 145 14.34 -18.90 -2.95
CA ALA A 145 13.88 -17.71 -3.68
C ALA A 145 13.28 -16.65 -2.76
N PRO A 146 12.35 -16.95 -1.80
CA PRO A 146 11.81 -15.95 -0.88
C PRO A 146 12.86 -15.26 0.00
N ARG A 147 13.90 -16.00 0.42
CA ARG A 147 15.00 -15.41 1.21
C ARG A 147 15.82 -14.41 0.39
N ARG A 148 16.13 -14.75 -0.87
CA ARG A 148 16.83 -13.84 -1.79
C ARG A 148 16.02 -12.58 -2.03
N VAL A 149 14.72 -12.72 -2.27
CA VAL A 149 13.82 -11.60 -2.50
C VAL A 149 13.67 -10.71 -1.26
N ALA A 150 13.63 -11.30 -0.06
CA ALA A 150 13.63 -10.55 1.19
C ALA A 150 14.92 -9.73 1.38
N TRP A 151 16.09 -10.27 0.99
CA TRP A 151 17.35 -9.52 0.95
C TRP A 151 17.33 -8.38 -0.06
N HIS A 152 16.83 -8.61 -1.28
CA HIS A 152 16.66 -7.54 -2.27
C HIS A 152 15.73 -6.44 -1.75
N TYR A 153 14.60 -6.82 -1.13
CA TYR A 153 13.69 -5.87 -0.52
C TYR A 153 14.37 -5.02 0.56
N LEU A 154 15.13 -5.64 1.47
CA LEU A 154 15.90 -4.91 2.50
C LEU A 154 16.91 -3.96 1.86
N LEU A 155 17.77 -4.44 0.97
CA LEU A 155 18.82 -3.64 0.36
C LEU A 155 18.27 -2.43 -0.38
N TYR A 156 17.27 -2.61 -1.25
CA TYR A 156 16.66 -1.50 -1.98
C TYR A 156 15.93 -0.52 -1.06
N SER A 157 15.21 -1.04 -0.05
CA SER A 157 14.51 -0.20 0.92
C SER A 157 15.45 0.62 1.78
N SER A 158 16.49 0.00 2.36
CA SER A 158 17.46 0.71 3.21
C SER A 158 18.31 1.70 2.39
N MET A 159 18.67 1.36 1.14
CA MET A 159 19.33 2.31 0.24
C MET A 159 18.43 3.53 -0.05
N SER A 160 17.14 3.32 -0.28
CA SER A 160 16.16 4.40 -0.48
C SER A 160 16.09 5.33 0.74
N LEU A 161 16.03 4.75 1.94
CA LEU A 161 16.00 5.53 3.17
C LEU A 161 17.34 6.20 3.48
N ALA A 162 18.47 5.61 3.10
CA ALA A 162 19.78 6.26 3.18
C ALA A 162 19.85 7.52 2.30
N LEU A 163 19.29 7.48 1.07
CA LEU A 163 19.17 8.66 0.21
C LEU A 163 18.28 9.73 0.85
N THR A 164 17.16 9.33 1.45
CA THR A 164 16.29 10.25 2.19
C THR A 164 17.02 10.89 3.37
N PHE A 165 17.79 10.13 4.13
CA PHE A 165 18.61 10.63 5.23
C PHE A 165 19.69 11.60 4.76
N LEU A 166 20.38 11.27 3.66
CA LEU A 166 21.35 12.18 3.04
C LEU A 166 20.69 13.49 2.63
N GLY A 167 19.47 13.44 2.08
CA GLY A 167 18.68 14.61 1.78
C GLY A 167 18.39 15.47 3.02
N LEU A 168 18.05 14.86 4.16
CA LEU A 168 17.90 15.57 5.45
C LEU A 168 19.19 16.25 5.88
N MET A 169 20.34 15.62 5.69
CA MET A 169 21.66 16.22 6.01
C MET A 169 21.96 17.42 5.08
N CYS A 170 21.58 17.36 3.82
CA CYS A 170 21.69 18.50 2.91
C CYS A 170 20.80 19.68 3.36
N LEU A 171 19.59 19.43 3.83
CA LEU A 171 18.70 20.45 4.40
C LEU A 171 19.31 21.07 5.67
N THR A 172 19.89 20.26 6.55
CA THR A 172 20.61 20.75 7.75
C THR A 172 21.76 21.67 7.34
N ARG A 173 22.52 21.30 6.28
CA ARG A 173 23.62 22.13 5.77
C ARG A 173 23.13 23.46 5.21
N SER A 174 22.02 23.44 4.49
CA SER A 174 21.37 24.66 4.00
C SER A 174 21.00 25.61 5.13
N ALA A 175 20.35 25.10 6.17
CA ALA A 175 19.98 25.89 7.34
C ALA A 175 21.18 26.47 8.08
N GLN A 176 22.25 25.68 8.31
CA GLN A 176 23.50 26.13 8.95
C GLN A 176 24.18 27.28 8.19
N LEU A 177 24.20 27.22 6.86
CA LEU A 177 24.78 28.29 6.02
C LEU A 177 24.04 29.62 6.16
N GLN A 178 22.78 29.57 6.60
CA GLN A 178 21.92 30.73 6.83
C GLN A 178 21.85 31.12 8.32
N GLY A 179 22.64 30.47 9.18
CA GLY A 179 22.67 30.74 10.62
C GLY A 179 21.43 30.25 11.37
N ILE A 180 20.68 29.29 10.80
CA ILE A 180 19.46 28.76 11.39
C ILE A 180 19.79 27.41 12.05
N GLU A 181 19.44 27.23 13.33
CA GLU A 181 19.44 25.93 13.97
C GLU A 181 18.24 25.13 13.49
N MET A 182 18.51 24.02 12.80
CA MET A 182 17.47 23.18 12.23
C MET A 182 16.91 22.21 13.26
N SER A 183 15.70 22.44 13.69
CA SER A 183 14.87 21.44 14.35
C SER A 183 14.27 20.50 13.30
N PHE A 184 14.18 19.20 13.63
CA PHE A 184 13.47 18.23 12.77
C PHE A 184 12.00 18.03 13.19
N MET A 185 11.49 18.86 14.11
CA MET A 185 10.07 18.93 14.43
C MET A 185 9.31 19.55 13.26
N LEU A 186 8.27 18.88 12.79
CA LEU A 186 7.56 19.28 11.56
C LEU A 186 6.94 20.69 11.65
N ASP A 187 6.40 21.03 12.80
CA ASP A 187 5.81 22.36 13.08
C ASP A 187 6.87 23.47 13.15
N GLU A 188 8.06 23.18 13.63
CA GLU A 188 9.18 24.13 13.69
C GLU A 188 9.85 24.29 12.32
N MET A 189 10.01 23.20 11.56
CA MET A 189 10.57 23.23 10.21
C MET A 189 9.77 24.15 9.28
N THR A 190 8.44 24.16 9.37
CA THR A 190 7.59 25.01 8.52
C THR A 190 7.85 26.50 8.69
N VAL A 191 8.38 26.92 9.85
CA VAL A 191 8.71 28.31 10.18
C VAL A 191 10.19 28.62 9.89
N ALA A 192 11.06 27.64 10.09
CA ALA A 192 12.52 27.83 10.01
C ALA A 192 13.07 27.75 8.58
N ILE A 193 12.37 27.10 7.64
CA ILE A 193 12.88 26.94 6.27
C ILE A 193 12.87 28.28 5.55
N PRO A 194 14.03 28.72 4.98
CA PRO A 194 14.13 29.98 4.25
C PRO A 194 13.28 29.97 2.97
N SER A 195 12.70 31.12 2.65
CA SER A 195 11.87 31.31 1.45
C SER A 195 12.66 31.24 0.11
N ALA A 196 13.97 31.52 0.14
CA ALA A 196 14.84 31.41 -1.01
C ALA A 196 15.62 30.09 -0.94
N GLY A 197 15.25 29.11 -1.77
CA GLY A 197 15.93 27.84 -1.84
C GLY A 197 17.34 27.97 -2.41
N ASP A 198 18.34 27.54 -1.66
CA ASP A 198 19.70 27.38 -2.12
C ASP A 198 19.94 26.03 -2.79
N SER A 199 21.13 25.83 -3.34
CA SER A 199 21.49 24.56 -4.02
C SER A 199 21.46 23.36 -3.08
N TRP A 200 21.79 23.54 -1.79
CA TRP A 200 21.75 22.48 -0.78
C TRP A 200 20.32 22.07 -0.43
N GLN A 201 19.40 23.06 -0.34
CA GLN A 201 17.98 22.80 -0.11
C GLN A 201 17.38 22.00 -1.29
N ARG A 202 17.63 22.41 -2.53
CA ARG A 202 17.15 21.69 -3.72
C ARG A 202 17.73 20.28 -3.81
N LEU A 203 19.04 20.13 -3.58
CA LEU A 203 19.66 18.80 -3.53
C LEU A 203 19.05 17.93 -2.43
N GLY A 204 18.81 18.50 -1.24
CA GLY A 204 18.17 17.82 -0.13
C GLY A 204 16.76 17.33 -0.48
N LEU A 205 15.93 18.20 -1.07
CA LEU A 205 14.59 17.85 -1.54
C LEU A 205 14.62 16.77 -2.61
N ALA A 206 15.50 16.90 -3.62
CA ALA A 206 15.66 15.91 -4.67
C ALA A 206 15.99 14.52 -4.10
N LEU A 207 16.98 14.43 -3.22
CA LEU A 207 17.37 13.17 -2.60
C LEU A 207 16.28 12.58 -1.73
N MET A 208 15.54 13.42 -0.98
CA MET A 208 14.41 12.97 -0.16
C MET A 208 13.27 12.42 -1.03
N LEU A 209 12.84 13.17 -2.04
CA LEU A 209 11.75 12.74 -2.92
C LEU A 209 12.14 11.50 -3.74
N PHE A 210 13.38 11.42 -4.21
CA PHE A 210 13.90 10.26 -4.93
C PHE A 210 13.96 9.02 -4.03
N GLY A 211 14.49 9.17 -2.80
CA GLY A 211 14.55 8.08 -1.83
C GLY A 211 13.16 7.58 -1.42
N MET A 212 12.25 8.49 -1.06
CA MET A 212 10.87 8.14 -0.71
C MET A 212 10.08 7.63 -1.90
N GLY A 213 10.30 8.19 -3.07
CA GLY A 213 9.71 7.73 -4.33
C GLY A 213 10.07 6.29 -4.63
N SER A 214 11.34 5.90 -4.40
CA SER A 214 11.77 4.50 -4.50
C SER A 214 10.98 3.60 -3.55
N LYS A 215 10.75 4.03 -2.31
CA LYS A 215 9.95 3.29 -1.33
C LYS A 215 8.49 3.13 -1.74
N LEU A 216 7.93 4.12 -2.45
CA LEU A 216 6.62 4.06 -3.08
C LEU A 216 6.58 3.20 -4.35
N GLY A 217 7.74 2.78 -4.85
CA GLY A 217 7.84 2.07 -6.12
C GLY A 217 7.75 3.00 -7.33
N LEU A 218 8.12 4.27 -7.17
CA LEU A 218 8.28 5.18 -8.31
C LEU A 218 9.55 4.83 -9.11
N ALA A 219 9.45 4.95 -10.42
CA ALA A 219 10.61 4.83 -11.28
C ALA A 219 11.60 6.01 -11.03
N PRO A 220 12.91 5.73 -11.13
CA PRO A 220 13.56 4.54 -11.68
C PRO A 220 13.78 3.39 -10.68
N LEU A 221 13.63 3.56 -9.37
CA LEU A 221 14.02 2.59 -8.34
C LEU A 221 12.87 1.67 -7.90
N TYR A 222 11.94 1.33 -8.78
CA TYR A 222 10.77 0.50 -8.51
C TYR A 222 11.02 -1.02 -8.53
N ALA A 223 12.18 -1.48 -9.02
CA ALA A 223 12.43 -2.88 -9.41
C ALA A 223 12.22 -3.91 -8.28
N TRP A 224 12.42 -3.53 -7.03
CA TRP A 224 12.20 -4.38 -5.86
C TRP A 224 10.72 -4.76 -5.65
N LEU A 225 9.80 -3.87 -6.04
CA LEU A 225 8.37 -3.97 -5.69
C LEU A 225 7.68 -5.16 -6.41
N PRO A 226 7.77 -5.34 -7.75
CA PRO A 226 7.11 -6.45 -8.42
C PRO A 226 7.61 -7.81 -7.97
N GLU A 227 8.93 -7.97 -7.79
CA GLU A 227 9.55 -9.21 -7.33
C GLU A 227 9.09 -9.57 -5.90
N THR A 228 9.07 -8.58 -5.00
CA THR A 228 8.66 -8.76 -3.62
C THR A 228 7.18 -9.13 -3.49
N TYR A 229 6.30 -8.40 -4.21
CA TYR A 229 4.86 -8.64 -4.12
C TYR A 229 4.46 -9.98 -4.73
N GLU A 230 5.14 -10.42 -5.79
CA GLU A 230 4.91 -11.73 -6.41
C GLU A 230 5.31 -12.88 -5.48
N THR A 231 6.50 -12.79 -4.89
CA THR A 231 7.12 -13.89 -4.14
C THR A 231 6.58 -14.00 -2.70
N ALA A 232 6.32 -12.89 -2.04
CA ALA A 232 5.83 -12.86 -0.67
C ALA A 232 4.50 -13.64 -0.50
N PRO A 233 4.25 -14.21 0.69
CA PRO A 233 2.91 -14.70 1.04
C PRO A 233 1.86 -13.62 0.78
N THR A 234 0.70 -13.98 0.25
CA THR A 234 -0.30 -13.01 -0.22
C THR A 234 -0.79 -12.04 0.85
N SER A 235 -0.89 -12.49 2.11
CA SER A 235 -1.18 -11.60 3.25
C SER A 235 -0.06 -10.58 3.48
N THR A 236 1.21 -11.00 3.33
CA THR A 236 2.37 -10.09 3.42
C THR A 236 2.39 -9.13 2.24
N SER A 237 2.06 -9.59 1.01
CA SER A 237 1.90 -8.71 -0.15
C SER A 237 0.80 -7.67 0.07
N ALA A 238 -0.31 -8.04 0.73
CA ALA A 238 -1.36 -7.11 1.09
C ALA A 238 -0.88 -6.06 2.13
N LEU A 239 -0.11 -6.49 3.15
CA LEU A 239 0.50 -5.56 4.13
C LEU A 239 1.48 -4.59 3.47
N LEU A 240 2.31 -5.05 2.54
CA LEU A 240 3.24 -4.21 1.79
C LEU A 240 2.50 -3.17 0.93
N ALA A 241 1.52 -3.65 0.13
CA ALA A 241 0.86 -2.84 -0.88
C ALA A 241 -0.21 -1.88 -0.34
N ALA A 242 -0.86 -2.24 0.76
CA ALA A 242 -2.01 -1.50 1.28
C ALA A 242 -1.78 -0.86 2.65
N VAL A 243 -0.75 -1.27 3.39
CA VAL A 243 -0.43 -0.72 4.72
C VAL A 243 0.88 0.03 4.67
N GLN A 244 2.01 -0.62 4.39
CA GLN A 244 3.33 0.03 4.38
C GLN A 244 3.43 1.14 3.34
N PHE A 245 2.78 1.01 2.19
CA PHE A 245 2.71 2.04 1.17
C PHE A 245 2.23 3.38 1.74
N ASN A 246 1.26 3.37 2.66
CA ASN A 246 0.65 4.58 3.19
C ASN A 246 1.60 5.40 4.10
N ILE A 247 2.49 4.78 4.88
CA ILE A 247 3.45 5.55 5.69
C ILE A 247 4.47 6.26 4.79
N SER A 248 4.82 5.66 3.65
CA SER A 248 5.71 6.30 2.66
C SER A 248 5.02 7.49 1.98
N ILE A 249 3.71 7.39 1.70
CA ILE A 249 2.90 8.54 1.25
C ILE A 249 2.89 9.63 2.32
N VAL A 250 2.65 9.29 3.59
CA VAL A 250 2.66 10.27 4.69
C VAL A 250 3.98 11.01 4.75
N MET A 251 5.11 10.33 4.58
CA MET A 251 6.43 11.00 4.52
C MET A 251 6.51 12.03 3.40
N VAL A 252 6.05 11.68 2.19
CA VAL A 252 5.98 12.64 1.05
C VAL A 252 5.06 13.80 1.40
N LEU A 253 3.87 13.54 1.95
CA LEU A 253 2.94 14.58 2.35
C LEU A 253 3.52 15.52 3.41
N ARG A 254 4.25 14.98 4.41
CA ARG A 254 4.95 15.78 5.43
C ARG A 254 6.00 16.70 4.82
N VAL A 255 6.78 16.20 3.87
CA VAL A 255 7.74 17.04 3.14
C VAL A 255 7.02 18.14 2.37
N LEU A 256 5.94 17.83 1.64
CA LEU A 256 5.14 18.83 0.93
C LEU A 256 4.51 19.87 1.87
N GLN A 257 4.08 19.45 3.07
CA GLN A 257 3.53 20.35 4.10
C GLN A 257 4.60 21.31 4.65
N VAL A 258 5.79 20.77 4.94
CA VAL A 258 6.93 21.55 5.46
C VAL A 258 7.42 22.58 4.44
N PHE A 259 7.53 22.20 3.17
CA PHE A 259 8.00 23.07 2.09
C PHE A 259 6.88 23.84 1.39
N ARG A 260 5.71 23.92 2.00
CA ARG A 260 4.58 24.66 1.47
C ARG A 260 4.91 26.14 1.26
N GLY A 261 4.89 26.56 0.01
CA GLY A 261 5.23 27.94 -0.39
C GLY A 261 6.72 28.17 -0.72
N HIS A 262 7.58 27.15 -0.58
CA HIS A 262 9.00 27.23 -0.87
C HIS A 262 9.38 26.23 -1.95
N ASP A 263 10.13 26.65 -2.96
CA ASP A 263 10.60 25.79 -4.10
C ASP A 263 9.57 24.84 -4.70
N THR A 264 8.29 25.20 -4.64
CA THR A 264 7.15 24.35 -5.06
C THR A 264 7.27 23.94 -6.53
N GLY A 265 7.81 24.79 -7.38
CA GLY A 265 8.05 24.49 -8.80
C GLY A 265 9.06 23.36 -9.02
N PHE A 266 10.13 23.33 -8.22
CA PHE A 266 11.15 22.28 -8.30
C PHE A 266 10.57 20.93 -7.88
N VAL A 267 9.90 20.87 -6.71
CA VAL A 267 9.26 19.67 -6.18
C VAL A 267 8.18 19.14 -7.14
N ALA A 268 7.38 20.05 -7.71
CA ALA A 268 6.35 19.70 -8.69
C ALA A 268 6.94 19.06 -9.95
N HIS A 269 8.05 19.60 -10.46
CA HIS A 269 8.75 19.05 -11.63
C HIS A 269 9.31 17.65 -11.36
N GLU A 270 9.94 17.45 -10.21
CA GLU A 270 10.52 16.16 -9.85
C GLU A 270 9.43 15.09 -9.72
N LEU A 271 8.34 15.39 -9.00
CA LEU A 271 7.19 14.48 -8.86
C LEU A 271 6.55 14.18 -10.23
N LEU A 272 6.45 15.17 -11.11
CA LEU A 272 5.88 14.99 -12.44
C LEU A 272 6.75 14.04 -13.28
N ILE A 273 8.06 14.24 -13.30
CA ILE A 273 8.99 13.39 -14.06
C ILE A 273 8.93 11.94 -13.55
N MET A 274 9.07 11.75 -12.23
CA MET A 274 9.01 10.42 -11.61
C MET A 274 7.65 9.75 -11.86
N GLY A 275 6.57 10.51 -11.77
CA GLY A 275 5.22 10.02 -12.00
C GLY A 275 4.98 9.58 -13.45
N CYS A 276 5.35 10.41 -14.42
CA CYS A 276 5.25 10.09 -15.84
C CYS A 276 6.10 8.87 -16.22
N LEU A 277 7.33 8.79 -15.72
CA LEU A 277 8.21 7.65 -15.93
C LEU A 277 7.63 6.37 -15.35
N SER A 278 7.11 6.43 -14.12
CA SER A 278 6.49 5.29 -13.44
C SER A 278 5.28 4.76 -14.19
N LEU A 279 4.42 5.65 -14.65
CA LEU A 279 3.22 5.27 -15.38
C LEU A 279 3.56 4.63 -16.73
N THR A 280 4.56 5.18 -17.44
CA THR A 280 5.07 4.64 -18.71
C THR A 280 5.68 3.24 -18.53
N VAL A 281 6.55 3.08 -17.54
CA VAL A 281 7.16 1.79 -17.21
C VAL A 281 6.11 0.77 -16.83
N ALA A 282 5.14 1.14 -15.98
CA ALA A 282 4.06 0.26 -15.59
C ALA A 282 3.21 -0.20 -16.79
N ALA A 283 2.89 0.69 -17.73
CA ALA A 283 2.14 0.36 -18.94
C ALA A 283 2.87 -0.69 -19.80
N VAL A 284 4.19 -0.50 -20.02
CA VAL A 284 5.01 -1.46 -20.77
C VAL A 284 5.08 -2.82 -20.06
N GLN A 285 5.29 -2.83 -18.76
CA GLN A 285 5.45 -4.07 -17.99
C GLN A 285 4.15 -4.85 -17.84
N VAL A 286 3.01 -4.17 -17.70
CA VAL A 286 1.68 -4.81 -17.65
C VAL A 286 1.38 -5.53 -18.98
N MET A 287 1.76 -4.97 -20.13
CA MET A 287 1.59 -5.63 -21.44
C MET A 287 2.39 -6.94 -21.54
N ALA A 288 3.59 -6.99 -20.95
CA ALA A 288 4.49 -8.14 -21.04
C ALA A 288 4.18 -9.23 -20.00
N THR A 289 3.49 -8.92 -18.92
CA THR A 289 3.30 -9.81 -17.78
C THR A 289 2.19 -10.83 -18.00
N ARG A 290 2.48 -12.12 -17.68
CA ARG A 290 1.54 -13.25 -17.71
C ARG A 290 1.25 -13.82 -16.32
N ASN A 291 1.66 -13.14 -15.27
CA ASN A 291 1.50 -13.51 -13.88
C ASN A 291 0.57 -12.49 -13.21
N TYR A 292 -0.58 -12.95 -12.66
CA TYR A 292 -1.58 -12.03 -12.10
C TYR A 292 -1.10 -11.29 -10.85
N LYS A 293 -0.26 -11.90 -9.98
CA LYS A 293 0.31 -11.19 -8.82
C LYS A 293 1.29 -10.10 -9.25
N ARG A 294 2.12 -10.40 -10.22
CA ARG A 294 3.08 -9.45 -10.79
C ARG A 294 2.38 -8.31 -11.53
N LEU A 295 1.25 -8.62 -12.19
CA LEU A 295 0.41 -7.61 -12.81
C LEU A 295 -0.16 -6.62 -11.77
N ILE A 296 -0.70 -7.11 -10.63
CA ILE A 296 -1.16 -6.27 -9.52
C ILE A 296 0.00 -5.42 -8.95
N ALA A 297 1.21 -5.97 -8.93
CA ALA A 297 2.40 -5.26 -8.47
C ALA A 297 2.78 -4.11 -9.42
N TYR A 298 2.79 -4.31 -10.74
CA TYR A 298 3.01 -3.23 -11.71
C TYR A 298 1.87 -2.20 -11.70
N ALA A 299 0.64 -2.63 -11.46
CA ALA A 299 -0.46 -1.70 -11.20
C ALA A 299 -0.23 -0.85 -9.94
N SER A 300 0.59 -1.32 -8.98
CA SER A 300 1.01 -0.48 -7.84
C SER A 300 2.01 0.59 -8.26
N VAL A 301 2.94 0.27 -9.17
CA VAL A 301 3.85 1.26 -9.78
C VAL A 301 3.06 2.32 -10.54
N ALA A 302 2.03 1.91 -11.31
CA ALA A 302 1.12 2.83 -11.99
C ALA A 302 0.38 3.74 -11.00
N SER A 303 -0.16 3.16 -9.91
CA SER A 303 -0.84 3.94 -8.87
C SER A 303 0.08 4.99 -8.23
N SER A 304 1.35 4.64 -7.97
CA SER A 304 2.36 5.61 -7.49
C SER A 304 2.59 6.72 -8.49
N GLY A 305 2.63 6.37 -9.80
CA GLY A 305 2.75 7.35 -10.89
C GLY A 305 1.57 8.33 -10.92
N VAL A 306 0.33 7.85 -10.83
CA VAL A 306 -0.88 8.68 -10.76
C VAL A 306 -0.84 9.63 -9.57
N ILE A 307 -0.45 9.11 -8.38
CA ILE A 307 -0.32 9.90 -7.16
C ILE A 307 0.74 11.00 -7.34
N ALA A 308 1.91 10.68 -7.87
CA ALA A 308 2.99 11.64 -8.07
C ALA A 308 2.61 12.73 -9.08
N ILE A 309 1.99 12.38 -10.21
CA ILE A 309 1.46 13.35 -11.18
C ILE A 309 0.39 14.24 -10.51
N GLY A 310 -0.53 13.65 -9.74
CA GLY A 310 -1.56 14.42 -9.04
C GLY A 310 -0.98 15.38 -7.99
N LEU A 311 0.04 14.95 -7.22
CA LEU A 311 0.73 15.81 -6.25
C LEU A 311 1.52 16.94 -6.94
N SER A 312 2.03 16.72 -8.16
CA SER A 312 2.77 17.73 -8.91
C SER A 312 1.93 18.96 -9.30
N VAL A 313 0.63 18.81 -9.44
CA VAL A 313 -0.30 19.92 -9.72
C VAL A 313 -0.86 20.58 -8.44
N GLY A 314 -0.44 20.09 -7.29
CA GLY A 314 -0.71 20.71 -6.00
C GLY A 314 -2.20 20.71 -5.62
N ARG A 315 -2.70 21.87 -5.14
CA ARG A 315 -4.04 21.99 -4.54
C ARG A 315 -5.19 21.55 -5.44
N ALA A 316 -5.08 21.75 -6.76
CA ALA A 316 -6.14 21.43 -7.71
C ALA A 316 -6.47 19.93 -7.75
N ALA A 317 -5.48 19.05 -7.53
CA ALA A 317 -5.67 17.61 -7.54
C ALA A 317 -5.58 16.96 -6.14
N ALA A 318 -5.17 17.69 -5.11
CA ALA A 318 -4.84 17.12 -3.79
C ALA A 318 -5.97 16.28 -3.18
N TYR A 319 -7.21 16.74 -3.22
CA TYR A 319 -8.36 15.97 -2.74
C TYR A 319 -8.53 14.65 -3.51
N GLY A 320 -8.44 14.71 -4.86
CA GLY A 320 -8.49 13.52 -5.71
C GLY A 320 -7.37 12.53 -5.40
N VAL A 321 -6.14 13.02 -5.19
CA VAL A 321 -4.99 12.18 -4.81
C VAL A 321 -5.23 11.46 -3.48
N LEU A 322 -5.70 12.16 -2.47
CA LEU A 322 -5.99 11.55 -1.16
C LEU A 322 -7.11 10.51 -1.24
N LEU A 323 -8.18 10.80 -1.98
CA LEU A 323 -9.25 9.85 -2.24
C LEU A 323 -8.74 8.62 -3.02
N TYR A 324 -7.81 8.84 -3.97
CA TYR A 324 -7.14 7.76 -4.71
C TYR A 324 -6.31 6.87 -3.79
N VAL A 325 -5.50 7.45 -2.90
CA VAL A 325 -4.69 6.73 -1.91
C VAL A 325 -5.56 5.85 -1.03
N VAL A 326 -6.66 6.40 -0.50
CA VAL A 326 -7.61 5.66 0.35
C VAL A 326 -8.24 4.50 -0.44
N SER A 327 -8.73 4.74 -1.64
CA SER A 327 -9.33 3.73 -2.51
C SER A 327 -8.32 2.65 -2.89
N ASN A 328 -7.09 3.03 -3.25
CA ASN A 328 -6.03 2.12 -3.64
C ASN A 328 -5.65 1.13 -2.53
N ALA A 329 -5.65 1.54 -1.26
CA ALA A 329 -5.40 0.65 -0.13
C ALA A 329 -6.43 -0.48 -0.03
N PHE A 330 -7.73 -0.18 -0.22
CA PHE A 330 -8.79 -1.19 -0.24
C PHE A 330 -8.73 -2.10 -1.47
N VAL A 331 -8.48 -1.54 -2.66
CA VAL A 331 -8.33 -2.32 -3.91
C VAL A 331 -7.17 -3.31 -3.80
N LYS A 332 -6.00 -2.86 -3.34
CA LYS A 332 -4.81 -3.73 -3.19
C LYS A 332 -5.04 -4.84 -2.17
N SER A 333 -5.67 -4.51 -1.04
CA SER A 333 -6.04 -5.52 -0.03
C SER A 333 -6.97 -6.58 -0.62
N LEU A 334 -8.03 -6.16 -1.29
CA LEU A 334 -8.99 -7.07 -1.93
C LEU A 334 -8.31 -7.98 -2.94
N LEU A 335 -7.50 -7.43 -3.84
CA LEU A 335 -6.83 -8.18 -4.90
C LEU A 335 -5.80 -9.16 -4.35
N PHE A 336 -4.96 -8.78 -3.40
CA PHE A 336 -3.98 -9.71 -2.83
C PHE A 336 -4.62 -10.81 -1.99
N LEU A 337 -5.69 -10.52 -1.22
CA LEU A 337 -6.39 -11.55 -0.46
C LEU A 337 -7.13 -12.55 -1.38
N THR A 338 -7.75 -12.06 -2.45
CA THR A 338 -8.40 -12.94 -3.45
C THR A 338 -7.36 -13.72 -4.26
N ALA A 339 -6.27 -13.09 -4.70
CA ALA A 339 -5.12 -13.75 -5.34
C ALA A 339 -4.55 -14.89 -4.47
N GLY A 340 -4.54 -14.71 -3.14
CA GLY A 340 -4.15 -15.75 -2.20
C GLY A 340 -5.04 -16.99 -2.24
N ARG A 341 -6.31 -16.81 -2.50
CA ARG A 341 -7.24 -17.93 -2.65
C ARG A 341 -7.05 -18.62 -4.00
N LEU A 342 -6.87 -17.84 -5.07
CA LEU A 342 -6.57 -18.39 -6.39
C LEU A 342 -5.31 -19.27 -6.33
N ARG A 343 -4.21 -18.75 -5.78
CA ARG A 343 -2.97 -19.51 -5.62
C ARG A 343 -3.14 -20.79 -4.81
N ALA A 344 -3.94 -20.75 -3.73
CA ALA A 344 -4.18 -21.90 -2.88
C ALA A 344 -4.92 -23.06 -3.62
N VAL A 345 -5.78 -22.73 -4.59
CA VAL A 345 -6.57 -23.71 -5.35
C VAL A 345 -5.85 -24.17 -6.63
N TYR A 346 -5.17 -23.26 -7.31
CA TYR A 346 -4.52 -23.57 -8.60
C TYR A 346 -3.03 -23.88 -8.48
N GLY A 347 -2.37 -23.56 -7.38
CA GLY A 347 -0.94 -23.81 -7.13
C GLY A 347 0.01 -22.88 -7.88
N THR A 348 -0.47 -21.98 -8.74
CA THR A 348 0.34 -21.11 -9.59
C THR A 348 -0.14 -19.68 -9.56
N ASN A 349 0.76 -18.73 -9.90
CA ASN A 349 0.43 -17.32 -10.13
C ASN A 349 0.33 -16.99 -11.64
N GLU A 350 0.69 -17.93 -12.52
CA GLU A 350 0.59 -17.76 -13.99
C GLU A 350 -0.86 -17.76 -14.46
N THR A 351 -1.17 -16.90 -15.42
CA THR A 351 -2.55 -16.78 -15.96
C THR A 351 -2.88 -17.83 -17.01
N ALA A 352 -1.88 -18.34 -17.75
CA ALA A 352 -2.10 -19.28 -18.86
C ALA A 352 -2.85 -20.57 -18.48
N PRO A 353 -2.54 -21.24 -17.34
CA PRO A 353 -3.25 -22.45 -16.96
C PRO A 353 -4.60 -22.20 -16.26
N LEU A 354 -4.97 -20.94 -16.04
CA LEU A 354 -6.20 -20.56 -15.35
C LEU A 354 -7.29 -20.24 -16.37
N ALA A 355 -8.42 -20.89 -16.23
CA ALA A 355 -9.63 -20.58 -16.98
C ALA A 355 -10.86 -20.85 -16.12
N GLY A 356 -11.90 -20.04 -16.27
CA GLY A 356 -13.16 -20.20 -15.56
C GLY A 356 -13.06 -20.04 -14.06
N VAL A 357 -12.19 -19.17 -13.59
CA VAL A 357 -11.95 -18.96 -12.14
C VAL A 357 -13.24 -18.64 -11.38
N ILE A 358 -14.16 -17.89 -11.98
CA ILE A 358 -15.47 -17.58 -11.38
C ILE A 358 -16.33 -18.85 -11.18
N ARG A 359 -16.19 -19.85 -12.02
CA ARG A 359 -16.97 -21.12 -11.91
C ARG A 359 -16.41 -22.02 -10.80
N VAL A 360 -15.08 -22.06 -10.64
CA VAL A 360 -14.40 -22.89 -9.64
C VAL A 360 -14.38 -22.23 -8.27
N LEU A 361 -14.20 -20.92 -8.24
CA LEU A 361 -14.17 -20.07 -7.04
C LEU A 361 -15.22 -18.95 -7.18
N PRO A 362 -16.52 -19.27 -7.07
CA PRO A 362 -17.57 -18.30 -7.40
C PRO A 362 -17.45 -17.02 -6.55
N PHE A 363 -17.15 -17.12 -5.27
CA PHE A 363 -17.03 -15.99 -4.39
C PHE A 363 -15.71 -15.21 -4.59
N SER A 364 -14.54 -15.84 -4.39
CA SER A 364 -13.25 -15.14 -4.56
C SER A 364 -12.97 -14.77 -6.01
N GLY A 365 -13.43 -15.53 -7.00
CA GLY A 365 -13.30 -15.20 -8.42
C GLY A 365 -14.12 -13.96 -8.79
N ALA A 366 -15.37 -13.88 -8.32
CA ALA A 366 -16.20 -12.70 -8.52
C ALA A 366 -15.59 -11.47 -7.83
N LEU A 367 -15.10 -11.61 -6.58
CA LEU A 367 -14.45 -10.51 -5.86
C LEU A 367 -13.11 -10.10 -6.49
N PHE A 368 -12.37 -11.05 -7.10
CA PHE A 368 -11.17 -10.73 -7.87
C PHE A 368 -11.52 -9.92 -9.13
N ALA A 369 -12.61 -10.30 -9.82
CA ALA A 369 -13.13 -9.53 -10.96
C ALA A 369 -13.55 -8.11 -10.55
N VAL A 370 -14.33 -7.98 -9.46
CA VAL A 370 -14.73 -6.69 -8.88
C VAL A 370 -13.50 -5.85 -8.52
N GLY A 371 -12.51 -6.43 -7.84
CA GLY A 371 -11.26 -5.77 -7.51
C GLY A 371 -10.46 -5.33 -8.74
N THR A 372 -10.50 -6.13 -9.82
CA THR A 372 -9.87 -5.77 -11.11
C THR A 372 -10.59 -4.58 -11.75
N PHE A 373 -11.92 -4.54 -11.77
CA PHE A 373 -12.66 -3.38 -12.25
C PHE A 373 -12.38 -2.12 -11.40
N ALA A 374 -12.33 -2.27 -10.07
CA ALA A 374 -11.98 -1.17 -9.18
C ALA A 374 -10.54 -0.66 -9.40
N LEU A 375 -9.59 -1.57 -9.70
CA LEU A 375 -8.20 -1.24 -10.04
C LEU A 375 -8.10 -0.46 -11.37
N LEU A 376 -8.97 -0.77 -12.31
CA LEU A 376 -9.01 -0.17 -13.65
C LEU A 376 -9.82 1.15 -13.70
N GLY A 377 -10.22 1.69 -12.55
CA GLY A 377 -10.95 2.94 -12.51
C GLY A 377 -12.36 2.86 -13.07
N PHE A 378 -13.11 1.77 -12.82
CA PHE A 378 -14.52 1.71 -13.21
C PHE A 378 -15.44 2.33 -12.15
N PRO A 379 -16.55 2.98 -12.56
CA PRO A 379 -17.63 3.27 -11.66
C PRO A 379 -18.30 1.95 -11.17
N PRO A 380 -18.84 1.86 -9.96
CA PRO A 380 -19.05 2.92 -8.98
C PRO A 380 -17.96 3.04 -7.90
N PHE A 381 -16.72 2.65 -8.17
CA PHE A 381 -15.67 2.59 -7.16
C PHE A 381 -14.98 3.94 -6.94
N GLY A 382 -14.48 4.16 -5.70
CA GLY A 382 -13.81 5.41 -5.31
C GLY A 382 -12.58 5.76 -6.15
N GLY A 383 -11.89 4.77 -6.73
CA GLY A 383 -10.78 4.99 -7.66
C GLY A 383 -11.17 5.79 -8.89
N PHE A 384 -12.33 5.51 -9.49
CA PHE A 384 -12.85 6.26 -10.64
C PHE A 384 -13.06 7.75 -10.33
N MET A 385 -13.78 8.04 -9.23
CA MET A 385 -14.01 9.43 -8.81
C MET A 385 -12.70 10.16 -8.54
N ALA A 386 -11.77 9.48 -7.90
CA ALA A 386 -10.45 10.02 -7.59
C ALA A 386 -9.65 10.35 -8.87
N GLU A 387 -9.60 9.44 -9.85
CA GLU A 387 -8.94 9.66 -11.13
C GLU A 387 -9.56 10.83 -11.90
N MET A 388 -10.89 10.94 -11.93
CA MET A 388 -11.58 12.06 -12.57
C MET A 388 -11.23 13.40 -11.91
N LEU A 389 -11.14 13.44 -10.57
CA LEU A 389 -10.75 14.64 -9.83
C LEU A 389 -9.28 15.00 -10.09
N ILE A 390 -8.37 14.02 -10.18
CA ILE A 390 -6.96 14.25 -10.52
C ILE A 390 -6.85 14.80 -11.94
N LEU A 391 -7.50 14.17 -12.92
CA LEU A 391 -7.51 14.63 -14.31
C LEU A 391 -8.07 16.05 -14.43
N SER A 392 -9.17 16.35 -13.74
CA SER A 392 -9.74 17.71 -13.67
C SER A 392 -8.72 18.71 -13.10
N GLY A 393 -8.01 18.36 -12.04
CA GLY A 393 -6.95 19.20 -11.46
C GLY A 393 -5.80 19.45 -12.42
N ILE A 394 -5.36 18.43 -13.17
CA ILE A 394 -4.30 18.56 -14.19
C ILE A 394 -4.73 19.51 -15.30
N VAL A 395 -5.98 19.43 -15.76
CA VAL A 395 -6.53 20.34 -16.78
C VAL A 395 -6.62 21.78 -16.25
N GLN A 396 -7.08 21.96 -15.00
CA GLN A 396 -7.13 23.28 -14.35
C GLN A 396 -5.74 23.90 -14.20
N ALA A 397 -4.70 23.08 -13.97
CA ALA A 397 -3.31 23.53 -13.93
C ALA A 397 -2.71 23.81 -15.32
N GLY A 398 -3.44 23.57 -16.40
CA GLY A 398 -2.99 23.81 -17.78
C GLY A 398 -1.93 22.81 -18.29
N ASN A 399 -1.68 21.70 -17.59
CA ASN A 399 -0.66 20.72 -17.96
C ASN A 399 -1.21 19.64 -18.91
N LEU A 400 -1.45 20.01 -20.16
CA LEU A 400 -2.00 19.11 -21.19
C LEU A 400 -1.08 17.91 -21.49
N VAL A 401 0.23 18.06 -21.33
CA VAL A 401 1.19 16.96 -21.56
C VAL A 401 0.97 15.86 -20.51
N ALA A 402 0.91 16.22 -19.23
CA ALA A 402 0.63 15.27 -18.15
C ALA A 402 -0.75 14.63 -18.31
N PHE A 403 -1.76 15.41 -18.71
CA PHE A 403 -3.12 14.91 -18.98
C PHE A 403 -3.11 13.86 -20.10
N THR A 404 -2.54 14.18 -21.25
CA THR A 404 -2.50 13.27 -22.41
C THR A 404 -1.73 12.01 -22.10
N LEU A 405 -0.56 12.12 -21.43
CA LEU A 405 0.25 10.97 -21.03
C LEU A 405 -0.51 10.08 -20.05
N MET A 406 -1.13 10.67 -19.02
CA MET A 406 -1.89 9.91 -18.02
C MET A 406 -3.06 9.15 -18.67
N CYS A 407 -3.86 9.80 -19.51
CA CYS A 407 -4.97 9.16 -20.21
C CYS A 407 -4.48 8.03 -21.13
N THR A 408 -3.41 8.26 -21.90
CA THR A 408 -2.86 7.25 -22.81
C THR A 408 -2.32 6.04 -22.08
N MET A 409 -1.51 6.24 -21.02
CA MET A 409 -0.91 5.13 -20.27
C MET A 409 -1.96 4.34 -19.47
N LEU A 410 -2.92 5.01 -18.85
CA LEU A 410 -4.05 4.33 -18.18
C LEU A 410 -4.88 3.51 -19.16
N THR A 411 -5.14 4.00 -20.37
CA THR A 411 -5.81 3.23 -21.43
C THR A 411 -5.04 2.00 -21.83
N ILE A 412 -3.71 2.10 -21.98
CA ILE A 412 -2.85 0.95 -22.29
C ILE A 412 -2.91 -0.08 -21.16
N ILE A 413 -2.78 0.36 -19.90
CA ILE A 413 -2.86 -0.50 -18.71
C ILE A 413 -4.23 -1.20 -18.63
N PHE A 414 -5.30 -0.47 -18.90
CA PHE A 414 -6.65 -0.99 -18.94
C PHE A 414 -6.80 -2.13 -19.95
N VAL A 415 -6.43 -1.89 -21.20
CA VAL A 415 -6.52 -2.89 -22.29
C VAL A 415 -5.64 -4.11 -21.99
N ALA A 416 -4.40 -3.88 -21.56
CA ALA A 416 -3.44 -4.96 -21.27
C ALA A 416 -3.90 -5.82 -20.07
N THR A 417 -4.39 -5.19 -19.00
CA THR A 417 -4.94 -5.91 -17.83
C THR A 417 -6.17 -6.72 -18.20
N GLY A 418 -7.11 -6.12 -18.92
CA GLY A 418 -8.31 -6.80 -19.39
C GLY A 418 -7.98 -8.01 -20.27
N ARG A 419 -7.08 -7.83 -21.27
CA ARG A 419 -6.61 -8.91 -22.15
C ARG A 419 -5.98 -10.09 -21.38
N THR A 420 -5.33 -9.81 -20.25
CA THR A 420 -4.63 -10.83 -19.46
C THR A 420 -5.55 -11.51 -18.44
N LEU A 421 -6.39 -10.75 -17.72
CA LEU A 421 -7.19 -11.27 -16.60
C LEU A 421 -8.58 -11.77 -17.02
N PHE A 422 -9.22 -11.17 -18.04
CA PHE A 422 -10.58 -11.58 -18.40
C PHE A 422 -10.66 -13.01 -18.93
N PRO A 423 -9.76 -13.51 -19.80
CA PRO A 423 -9.78 -14.91 -20.20
C PRO A 423 -9.62 -15.89 -19.02
N MET A 424 -8.75 -15.57 -18.06
CA MET A 424 -8.59 -16.36 -16.84
C MET A 424 -9.90 -16.45 -16.04
N LEU A 425 -10.66 -15.38 -15.96
CA LEU A 425 -11.89 -15.31 -15.17
C LEU A 425 -13.09 -16.00 -15.83
N TRP A 426 -13.29 -15.78 -17.13
CA TRP A 426 -14.55 -16.13 -17.80
C TRP A 426 -14.47 -17.29 -18.81
N ASN A 427 -13.28 -17.60 -19.36
CA ASN A 427 -13.18 -18.72 -20.31
C ASN A 427 -13.61 -20.03 -19.66
N PRO A 428 -14.21 -20.97 -20.42
CA PRO A 428 -14.57 -22.27 -19.88
C PRO A 428 -13.32 -22.99 -19.36
N PRO A 429 -13.38 -23.64 -18.17
CA PRO A 429 -12.25 -24.39 -17.64
C PRO A 429 -11.95 -25.60 -18.51
N ALA A 430 -10.68 -25.87 -18.80
CA ALA A 430 -10.25 -27.03 -19.58
C ALA A 430 -10.59 -28.38 -18.91
N GLN A 431 -10.69 -28.39 -17.58
CA GLN A 431 -11.09 -29.56 -16.78
C GLN A 431 -12.22 -29.17 -15.83
N HIS A 432 -13.20 -30.03 -15.69
CA HIS A 432 -14.27 -29.83 -14.74
C HIS A 432 -13.73 -29.93 -13.30
N ARG A 433 -13.73 -28.81 -12.60
CA ARG A 433 -13.40 -28.75 -11.17
C ARG A 433 -14.66 -28.36 -10.38
N PRO A 434 -15.01 -29.09 -9.32
CA PRO A 434 -16.15 -28.73 -8.50
C PRO A 434 -15.92 -27.38 -7.82
N PRO A 435 -16.99 -26.60 -7.55
CA PRO A 435 -16.88 -25.33 -6.85
C PRO A 435 -16.31 -25.52 -5.44
N VAL A 436 -15.33 -24.68 -5.10
CA VAL A 436 -14.68 -24.70 -3.78
C VAL A 436 -15.41 -23.75 -2.83
N ARG A 437 -15.93 -24.28 -1.73
CA ARG A 437 -16.57 -23.48 -0.69
C ARG A 437 -15.54 -22.66 0.10
N GLU A 438 -15.89 -21.45 0.46
CA GLU A 438 -15.09 -20.55 1.28
C GLU A 438 -15.76 -20.34 2.64
N THR A 439 -14.94 -20.14 3.68
CA THR A 439 -15.42 -19.84 5.02
C THR A 439 -15.79 -18.37 5.15
N TRP A 440 -16.79 -18.06 5.97
CA TRP A 440 -17.20 -16.67 6.22
C TRP A 440 -16.07 -15.78 6.74
N LEU A 441 -15.15 -16.32 7.54
CA LEU A 441 -13.98 -15.59 8.04
C LEU A 441 -13.02 -15.16 6.93
N THR A 442 -12.95 -15.89 5.80
CA THR A 442 -12.18 -15.49 4.64
C THR A 442 -12.93 -14.55 3.72
N ALA A 443 -14.27 -14.59 3.76
CA ALA A 443 -15.16 -13.81 2.91
C ALA A 443 -15.39 -12.38 3.46
N LEU A 444 -15.61 -12.27 4.76
CA LEU A 444 -15.99 -11.03 5.45
C LEU A 444 -15.04 -9.84 5.19
N PRO A 445 -13.71 -9.97 5.32
CA PRO A 445 -12.81 -8.84 5.05
C PRO A 445 -12.88 -8.36 3.61
N LYS A 446 -12.98 -9.29 2.66
CA LYS A 446 -13.07 -8.97 1.22
C LYS A 446 -14.35 -8.20 0.89
N LEU A 447 -15.49 -8.63 1.48
CA LEU A 447 -16.75 -7.89 1.34
C LEU A 447 -16.65 -6.50 1.97
N GLY A 448 -16.05 -6.38 3.15
CA GLY A 448 -15.82 -5.08 3.80
C GLY A 448 -15.03 -4.12 2.90
N PHE A 449 -13.98 -4.61 2.23
CA PHE A 449 -13.20 -3.79 1.30
C PHE A 449 -14.00 -3.37 0.07
N VAL A 450 -14.81 -4.26 -0.52
CA VAL A 450 -15.70 -3.89 -1.64
C VAL A 450 -16.73 -2.86 -1.20
N THR A 451 -17.35 -3.05 -0.04
CA THR A 451 -18.31 -2.08 0.50
C THR A 451 -17.67 -0.70 0.69
N ALA A 452 -16.46 -0.65 1.27
CA ALA A 452 -15.71 0.60 1.41
C ALA A 452 -15.44 1.27 0.05
N LEU A 453 -15.04 0.49 -0.97
CA LEU A 453 -14.78 1.00 -2.33
C LEU A 453 -16.03 1.59 -2.99
N VAL A 454 -17.18 0.92 -2.85
CA VAL A 454 -18.45 1.40 -3.40
C VAL A 454 -18.93 2.64 -2.64
N LEU A 455 -18.81 2.64 -1.31
CA LEU A 455 -19.16 3.82 -0.50
C LEU A 455 -18.33 5.04 -0.90
N LEU A 456 -16.99 4.88 -1.04
CA LEU A 456 -16.11 5.98 -1.45
C LEU A 456 -16.40 6.51 -2.85
N GLY A 457 -16.96 5.68 -3.73
CA GLY A 457 -17.30 6.09 -5.10
C GLY A 457 -18.69 6.73 -5.25
N LEU A 458 -19.66 6.29 -4.46
CA LEU A 458 -21.04 6.80 -4.52
C LEU A 458 -21.28 7.94 -3.52
N TYR A 459 -20.75 7.81 -2.32
CA TYR A 459 -20.95 8.76 -1.24
C TYR A 459 -19.79 8.70 -0.25
N THR A 460 -18.91 9.69 -0.27
CA THR A 460 -17.86 9.80 0.73
C THR A 460 -18.47 10.31 2.04
N PRO A 461 -18.42 9.54 3.16
CA PRO A 461 -18.99 9.96 4.44
C PRO A 461 -18.44 11.33 4.88
N ALA A 462 -19.30 12.18 5.42
CA ALA A 462 -18.95 13.55 5.79
C ALA A 462 -17.70 13.69 6.67
N PRO A 463 -17.46 12.85 7.71
CA PRO A 463 -16.22 12.94 8.50
C PRO A 463 -14.96 12.63 7.68
N ILE A 464 -15.02 11.64 6.76
CA ILE A 464 -13.89 11.29 5.88
C ILE A 464 -13.66 12.42 4.87
N SER A 465 -14.72 12.96 4.27
CA SER A 465 -14.61 14.09 3.36
C SER A 465 -14.00 15.32 4.03
N ALA A 466 -14.38 15.63 5.27
CA ALA A 466 -13.81 16.74 6.05
C ALA A 466 -12.30 16.56 6.28
N LEU A 467 -11.86 15.34 6.66
CA LEU A 467 -10.44 15.03 6.81
C LEU A 467 -9.69 15.15 5.49
N LEU A 468 -10.23 14.61 4.39
CA LEU A 468 -9.63 14.72 3.06
C LEU A 468 -9.45 16.19 2.65
N VAL A 469 -10.45 17.05 2.90
CA VAL A 469 -10.36 18.48 2.61
C VAL A 469 -9.30 19.17 3.47
N GLN A 470 -9.26 18.90 4.79
CA GLN A 470 -8.25 19.49 5.68
C GLN A 470 -6.82 19.10 5.26
N VAL A 471 -6.60 17.81 4.95
CA VAL A 471 -5.29 17.34 4.47
C VAL A 471 -4.94 17.95 3.11
N ALA A 472 -5.89 18.01 2.17
CA ALA A 472 -5.68 18.64 0.86
C ALA A 472 -5.29 20.13 0.97
N GLN A 473 -5.92 20.85 1.90
CA GLN A 473 -5.59 22.26 2.19
C GLN A 473 -4.20 22.41 2.80
N SER A 474 -3.72 21.45 3.58
CA SER A 474 -2.39 21.50 4.20
C SER A 474 -1.23 21.26 3.21
N ILE A 475 -1.47 20.58 2.10
CA ILE A 475 -0.46 20.24 1.08
C ILE A 475 -0.33 21.35 0.02
N GLY A 476 -1.46 21.98 -0.35
CA GLY A 476 -1.50 22.98 -1.40
C GLY A 476 -0.89 24.31 -0.96
N GLY A 477 0.13 24.80 -1.67
CA GLY A 477 0.55 26.20 -1.61
C GLY A 477 -0.59 27.17 -1.98
N ARG A 478 -0.37 28.47 -1.72
CA ARG A 478 -1.33 29.54 -2.09
C ARG A 478 -1.63 29.55 -3.56
#